data_db4828dec22e4b0523c5a6b6df213ba1
#
_entry.id   db4828dec22e4b0523c5a6b6df213ba1
#
_cell.length_a   1.000
_cell.length_b   1.000
_cell.length_c   1.000
_cell.angle_alpha   90.00
_cell.angle_beta   90.00
_cell.angle_gamma   90.00
#
_symmetry.space_group_name_H-M   'P 1'
#
loop_
_entity.id
_entity.type
_entity.pdbx_description
1 polymer ?
#
loop_
_entity_poly.entity_id
_entity_poly.type
_entity_poly.pdbx_seq_one_letter_code
_entity_poly.pdbx_strand_id
1 'polypeptide(L)'
;MHGHRIGLIVPSSNTTMEMELHRVLPDGISLHTSRVPLTKVTEGELIEMNALAAESARLLKDAKVDLILYGCTSGSFIGGIAFENEIEIPIITTSTAVIEALKVLDTRHVIVVTPYTNEINQKEREFIENNGIEVLKIKGMGIVDNTKIGKLESHEAYKMAEAMYTEEADAIFISCTNLRTFEIIESLEKELETHVVTSNQASLWLALRKLGIGEKIPKLGKLLTEY
;
A
#
# COMPACT_ATOMS: atom_id res chain seq x y z
N MET A 1 25.71 -9.37 -12.03
CA MET A 1 24.47 -8.71 -12.47
C MET A 1 24.29 -7.48 -11.59
N HIS A 2 24.09 -6.29 -12.16
CA HIS A 2 23.72 -5.12 -11.36
C HIS A 2 22.27 -5.32 -10.93
N GLY A 3 22.05 -5.53 -9.64
CA GLY A 3 20.71 -5.69 -9.09
C GLY A 3 19.94 -4.38 -9.13
N HIS A 4 18.60 -4.45 -9.06
CA HIS A 4 17.74 -3.28 -8.96
C HIS A 4 17.73 -2.70 -7.54
N ARG A 5 17.60 -1.38 -7.45
CA ARG A 5 17.49 -0.64 -6.19
C ARG A 5 16.13 0.04 -6.11
N ILE A 6 15.35 -0.32 -5.12
CA ILE A 6 14.08 0.34 -4.84
C ILE A 6 14.28 1.33 -3.70
N GLY A 7 13.98 2.59 -3.94
CA GLY A 7 13.85 3.60 -2.89
C GLY A 7 12.48 3.47 -2.24
N LEU A 8 12.42 3.57 -0.92
CA LEU A 8 11.19 3.54 -0.15
C LEU A 8 11.08 4.79 0.72
N ILE A 9 10.04 5.59 0.52
CA ILE A 9 9.69 6.70 1.42
C ILE A 9 8.54 6.25 2.30
N VAL A 10 8.74 6.20 3.61
CA VAL A 10 7.69 5.81 4.57
C VAL A 10 7.54 6.83 5.69
N PRO A 11 6.34 6.90 6.31
CA PRO A 11 6.16 7.63 7.57
C PRO A 11 7.18 7.20 8.65
N SER A 12 7.67 8.15 9.42
CA SER A 12 8.69 7.90 10.47
C SER A 12 8.22 6.88 11.51
N SER A 13 6.93 6.81 11.76
CA SER A 13 6.28 5.87 12.68
C SER A 13 5.84 4.54 12.04
N ASN A 14 6.08 4.34 10.72
CA ASN A 14 5.78 3.06 10.07
C ASN A 14 6.81 2.00 10.47
N THR A 15 6.34 0.87 10.99
CA THR A 15 7.16 -0.25 11.46
C THR A 15 6.89 -1.56 10.70
N THR A 16 6.07 -1.50 9.65
CA THR A 16 5.54 -2.69 8.97
C THR A 16 6.04 -2.83 7.54
N MET A 17 5.82 -1.81 6.68
CA MET A 17 6.06 -1.95 5.24
C MET A 17 7.49 -2.37 4.91
N GLU A 18 8.49 -1.67 5.46
CA GLU A 18 9.90 -1.98 5.20
C GLU A 18 10.24 -3.42 5.60
N MET A 19 9.74 -3.87 6.76
CA MET A 19 9.94 -5.22 7.25
C MET A 19 9.25 -6.27 6.37
N GLU A 20 8.00 -6.04 5.95
CA GLU A 20 7.27 -6.96 5.07
C GLU A 20 7.98 -7.08 3.71
N LEU A 21 8.38 -5.96 3.10
CA LEU A 21 9.07 -5.96 1.81
C LEU A 21 10.41 -6.72 1.89
N HIS A 22 11.25 -6.46 2.90
CA HIS A 22 12.53 -7.16 3.06
C HIS A 22 12.42 -8.68 3.16
N ARG A 23 11.29 -9.20 3.66
CA ARG A 23 11.09 -10.65 3.82
C ARG A 23 10.84 -11.37 2.50
N VAL A 24 10.41 -10.65 1.46
CA VAL A 24 9.89 -11.25 0.23
C VAL A 24 10.50 -10.70 -1.05
N LEU A 25 11.36 -9.68 -0.95
CA LEU A 25 12.06 -9.16 -2.13
C LEU A 25 12.89 -10.25 -2.79
N PRO A 26 12.77 -10.43 -4.12
CA PRO A 26 13.60 -11.36 -4.87
C PRO A 26 15.09 -11.07 -4.77
N ASP A 27 15.89 -12.10 -4.98
CA ASP A 27 17.36 -11.96 -5.03
C ASP A 27 17.77 -10.93 -6.09
N GLY A 28 18.75 -10.11 -5.76
CA GLY A 28 19.27 -9.06 -6.65
C GLY A 28 18.50 -7.75 -6.57
N ILE A 29 17.48 -7.63 -5.71
CA ILE A 29 16.78 -6.37 -5.43
C ILE A 29 17.14 -5.88 -4.03
N SER A 30 17.52 -4.61 -3.92
CA SER A 30 17.78 -3.97 -2.63
C SER A 30 16.78 -2.87 -2.34
N LEU A 31 16.41 -2.71 -1.07
CA LEU A 31 15.53 -1.66 -0.58
C LEU A 31 16.35 -0.61 0.18
N HIS A 32 16.14 0.65 -0.16
CA HIS A 32 16.81 1.80 0.44
C HIS A 32 15.75 2.74 0.99
N THR A 33 15.68 2.91 2.31
CA THR A 33 14.57 3.59 2.97
C THR A 33 14.95 4.99 3.43
N SER A 34 14.09 5.96 3.13
CA SER A 34 14.06 7.30 3.73
C SER A 34 12.74 7.51 4.46
N ARG A 35 12.74 8.29 5.53
CA ARG A 35 11.56 8.48 6.37
C ARG A 35 11.11 9.94 6.41
N VAL A 36 9.79 10.15 6.42
CA VAL A 36 9.16 11.46 6.55
C VAL A 36 8.37 11.55 7.86
N PRO A 37 8.37 12.68 8.56
CA PRO A 37 7.66 12.81 9.84
C PRO A 37 6.17 12.55 9.69
N LEU A 38 5.62 11.61 10.46
CA LEU A 38 4.20 11.37 10.68
C LEU A 38 4.01 10.57 11.96
N THR A 39 3.15 11.02 12.85
CA THR A 39 2.79 10.29 14.07
C THR A 39 1.31 9.96 14.16
N LYS A 40 0.46 10.80 13.58
CA LYS A 40 -0.99 10.64 13.57
C LYS A 40 -1.52 10.64 12.15
N VAL A 41 -2.45 9.74 11.88
CA VAL A 41 -3.13 9.66 10.58
C VAL A 41 -4.32 10.62 10.60
N THR A 42 -4.02 11.91 10.42
CA THR A 42 -4.97 13.00 10.25
C THR A 42 -4.68 13.74 8.95
N GLU A 43 -5.69 14.40 8.37
CA GLU A 43 -5.51 15.14 7.11
C GLU A 43 -4.38 16.16 7.18
N GLY A 44 -4.31 16.95 8.27
CA GLY A 44 -3.29 17.97 8.45
C GLY A 44 -1.87 17.39 8.48
N GLU A 45 -1.62 16.35 9.30
CA GLU A 45 -0.28 15.72 9.37
C GLU A 45 0.09 15.02 8.05
N LEU A 46 -0.88 14.47 7.30
CA LEU A 46 -0.63 13.86 6.00
C LEU A 46 -0.22 14.89 4.94
N ILE A 47 -0.85 16.07 4.92
CA ILE A 47 -0.48 17.17 4.03
C ILE A 47 0.92 17.70 4.38
N GLU A 48 1.22 17.90 5.67
CA GLU A 48 2.55 18.32 6.13
C GLU A 48 3.63 17.30 5.75
N MET A 49 3.35 16.02 5.94
CA MET A 49 4.25 14.94 5.54
C MET A 49 4.54 14.95 4.04
N ASN A 50 3.51 15.15 3.21
CA ASN A 50 3.66 15.19 1.75
C ASN A 50 4.58 16.35 1.31
N ALA A 51 4.49 17.50 1.96
CA ALA A 51 5.36 18.64 1.68
C ALA A 51 6.86 18.37 1.97
N LEU A 52 7.15 17.45 2.89
CA LEU A 52 8.52 17.07 3.26
C LEU A 52 9.08 15.90 2.43
N ALA A 53 8.27 15.22 1.65
CA ALA A 53 8.67 14.00 0.95
C ALA A 53 9.69 14.25 -0.18
N ALA A 54 9.72 15.46 -0.76
CA ALA A 54 10.70 15.84 -1.79
C ALA A 54 12.16 15.68 -1.32
N GLU A 55 12.45 16.04 -0.08
CA GLU A 55 13.80 15.88 0.47
C GLU A 55 14.18 14.41 0.62
N SER A 56 13.26 13.57 1.10
CA SER A 56 13.47 12.12 1.17
C SER A 56 13.77 11.51 -0.20
N ALA A 57 13.10 11.98 -1.24
CA ALA A 57 13.34 11.52 -2.60
C ALA A 57 14.72 11.96 -3.14
N ARG A 58 15.17 13.18 -2.81
CA ARG A 58 16.53 13.62 -3.15
C ARG A 58 17.61 12.78 -2.50
N LEU A 59 17.44 12.40 -1.22
CA LEU A 59 18.38 11.50 -0.53
C LEU A 59 18.45 10.12 -1.19
N LEU A 60 17.32 9.59 -1.64
CA LEU A 60 17.28 8.32 -2.37
C LEU A 60 17.95 8.42 -3.76
N LYS A 61 17.93 9.59 -4.39
CA LYS A 61 18.66 9.83 -5.66
C LYS A 61 20.15 9.61 -5.49
N ASP A 62 20.74 9.96 -4.34
CA ASP A 62 22.17 9.75 -4.06
C ASP A 62 22.52 8.24 -4.03
N ALA A 63 21.60 7.39 -3.62
CA ALA A 63 21.74 5.94 -3.66
C ALA A 63 21.56 5.36 -5.07
N LYS A 64 21.23 6.19 -6.06
CA LYS A 64 20.96 5.79 -7.45
C LYS A 64 19.92 4.67 -7.53
N VAL A 65 18.79 4.90 -6.87
CA VAL A 65 17.65 3.97 -6.95
C VAL A 65 17.01 4.04 -8.33
N ASP A 66 16.51 2.90 -8.81
CA ASP A 66 15.88 2.80 -10.14
C ASP A 66 14.41 3.25 -10.12
N LEU A 67 13.78 3.20 -8.93
CA LEU A 67 12.38 3.49 -8.70
C LEU A 67 12.20 3.95 -7.25
N ILE A 68 11.25 4.83 -6.99
CA ILE A 68 10.83 5.23 -5.65
C ILE A 68 9.40 4.74 -5.38
N LEU A 69 9.20 4.02 -4.28
CA LEU A 69 7.90 3.74 -3.69
C LEU A 69 7.56 4.81 -2.64
N TYR A 70 6.46 5.53 -2.83
CA TYR A 70 5.89 6.36 -1.79
C TYR A 70 4.94 5.54 -0.93
N GLY A 71 5.47 5.02 0.18
CA GLY A 71 4.88 4.01 1.04
C GLY A 71 3.94 4.57 2.11
N CYS A 72 2.93 5.34 1.71
CA CYS A 72 1.86 5.82 2.58
C CYS A 72 0.54 5.84 1.83
N THR A 73 -0.39 4.93 2.15
CA THR A 73 -1.69 4.84 1.48
C THR A 73 -2.47 6.14 1.63
N SER A 74 -2.77 6.55 2.87
CA SER A 74 -3.54 7.77 3.13
C SER A 74 -2.84 9.04 2.63
N GLY A 75 -1.52 9.14 2.76
CA GLY A 75 -0.76 10.28 2.23
C GLY A 75 -0.82 10.39 0.72
N SER A 76 -0.92 9.27 0.01
CA SER A 76 -0.93 9.28 -1.45
C SER A 76 -2.27 9.66 -2.08
N PHE A 77 -3.40 9.49 -1.40
CA PHE A 77 -4.70 9.97 -1.90
C PHE A 77 -5.14 11.29 -1.24
N ILE A 78 -4.49 11.74 -0.16
CA ILE A 78 -4.76 13.04 0.47
C ILE A 78 -3.66 14.03 0.07
N GLY A 79 -4.01 15.03 -0.72
CA GLY A 79 -3.12 16.12 -1.11
C GLY A 79 -2.14 15.81 -2.24
N GLY A 80 -2.00 14.55 -2.65
CA GLY A 80 -1.06 14.13 -3.71
C GLY A 80 0.41 14.36 -3.35
N ILE A 81 1.32 13.95 -4.23
CA ILE A 81 2.75 14.24 -4.12
C ILE A 81 3.15 15.29 -5.14
N ALA A 82 3.45 16.50 -4.67
CA ALA A 82 3.73 17.65 -5.53
C ALA A 82 5.08 17.55 -6.27
N PHE A 83 5.98 16.67 -5.82
CA PHE A 83 7.38 16.62 -6.30
C PHE A 83 7.65 15.58 -7.41
N GLU A 84 6.64 14.87 -7.90
CA GLU A 84 6.79 13.86 -8.97
C GLU A 84 7.50 14.43 -10.20
N ASN A 85 7.20 15.68 -10.55
CA ASN A 85 7.78 16.37 -11.73
C ASN A 85 9.18 16.96 -11.47
N GLU A 86 9.66 16.98 -10.22
CA GLU A 86 10.95 17.55 -9.85
C GLU A 86 12.09 16.52 -9.81
N ILE A 87 11.74 15.23 -9.85
CA ILE A 87 12.68 14.13 -9.69
C ILE A 87 12.62 13.23 -10.91
N GLU A 88 13.75 13.04 -11.57
CA GLU A 88 13.89 12.22 -12.79
C GLU A 88 13.75 10.69 -12.55
N ILE A 89 13.51 10.25 -11.32
CA ILE A 89 13.34 8.85 -10.95
C ILE A 89 11.84 8.52 -10.96
N PRO A 90 11.41 7.42 -11.60
CA PRO A 90 10.00 7.00 -11.54
C PRO A 90 9.52 6.85 -10.10
N ILE A 91 8.36 7.44 -9.80
CA ILE A 91 7.72 7.34 -8.48
C ILE A 91 6.42 6.57 -8.61
N ILE A 92 6.22 5.60 -7.74
CA ILE A 92 4.96 4.87 -7.57
C ILE A 92 4.40 5.21 -6.20
N THR A 93 3.16 5.67 -6.15
CA THR A 93 2.44 5.82 -4.88
C THR A 93 1.72 4.54 -4.52
N THR A 94 1.54 4.29 -3.22
CA THR A 94 0.74 3.14 -2.76
C THR A 94 -0.68 3.18 -3.32
N SER A 95 -1.32 4.34 -3.36
CA SER A 95 -2.69 4.46 -3.89
C SER A 95 -2.77 4.15 -5.38
N THR A 96 -1.82 4.62 -6.19
CA THR A 96 -1.74 4.24 -7.61
C THR A 96 -1.54 2.73 -7.76
N ALA A 97 -0.65 2.14 -6.97
CA ALA A 97 -0.40 0.70 -7.01
C ALA A 97 -1.65 -0.13 -6.66
N VAL A 98 -2.44 0.32 -5.68
CA VAL A 98 -3.70 -0.34 -5.31
C VAL A 98 -4.72 -0.28 -6.46
N ILE A 99 -4.88 0.89 -7.09
CA ILE A 99 -5.82 1.03 -8.22
C ILE A 99 -5.39 0.15 -9.40
N GLU A 100 -4.11 0.12 -9.75
CA GLU A 100 -3.59 -0.74 -10.82
C GLU A 100 -3.77 -2.24 -10.48
N ALA A 101 -3.55 -2.62 -9.21
CA ALA A 101 -3.77 -3.99 -8.75
C ALA A 101 -5.26 -4.40 -8.85
N LEU A 102 -6.18 -3.55 -8.40
CA LEU A 102 -7.61 -3.80 -8.52
C LEU A 102 -8.06 -3.91 -9.98
N LYS A 103 -7.53 -3.06 -10.86
CA LYS A 103 -7.83 -3.11 -12.30
C LYS A 103 -7.31 -4.35 -13.00
N VAL A 104 -6.09 -4.80 -12.69
CA VAL A 104 -5.52 -6.02 -13.31
C VAL A 104 -6.29 -7.27 -12.89
N LEU A 105 -6.93 -7.23 -11.72
CA LEU A 105 -7.82 -8.28 -11.20
C LEU A 105 -9.29 -8.15 -11.71
N ASP A 106 -9.56 -7.24 -12.65
CA ASP A 106 -10.91 -6.93 -13.20
C ASP A 106 -11.95 -6.59 -12.11
N THR A 107 -11.50 -5.94 -11.03
CA THR A 107 -12.35 -5.55 -9.90
C THR A 107 -13.24 -4.36 -10.25
N ARG A 108 -14.55 -4.51 -10.07
CA ARG A 108 -15.55 -3.45 -10.21
C ARG A 108 -16.17 -3.06 -8.87
N HIS A 109 -16.28 -4.02 -7.96
CA HIS A 109 -16.88 -3.87 -6.64
C HIS A 109 -15.88 -4.29 -5.56
N VAL A 110 -15.56 -3.41 -4.63
CA VAL A 110 -14.58 -3.67 -3.59
C VAL A 110 -15.14 -3.43 -2.19
N ILE A 111 -14.76 -4.28 -1.25
CA ILE A 111 -14.91 -4.06 0.19
C ILE A 111 -13.58 -3.55 0.73
N VAL A 112 -13.61 -2.47 1.54
CA VAL A 112 -12.40 -1.84 2.07
C VAL A 112 -12.34 -1.95 3.59
N VAL A 113 -11.25 -2.55 4.08
CA VAL A 113 -10.90 -2.64 5.50
C VAL A 113 -9.76 -1.71 5.79
N THR A 114 -9.87 -0.87 6.82
CA THR A 114 -8.85 0.12 7.15
C THR A 114 -8.63 0.21 8.67
N PRO A 115 -7.48 0.72 9.14
CA PRO A 115 -7.33 1.11 10.53
C PRO A 115 -7.85 2.53 10.82
N TYR A 116 -8.24 3.29 9.80
CA TYR A 116 -8.47 4.75 9.85
C TYR A 116 -9.79 5.16 10.51
N THR A 117 -9.91 6.47 10.74
CA THR A 117 -11.16 7.13 11.15
C THR A 117 -12.13 7.22 9.96
N ASN A 118 -13.41 7.49 10.26
CA ASN A 118 -14.43 7.67 9.20
C ASN A 118 -14.10 8.82 8.25
N GLU A 119 -13.45 9.88 8.73
CA GLU A 119 -13.03 11.02 7.92
C GLU A 119 -12.05 10.60 6.81
N ILE A 120 -11.01 9.84 7.18
CA ILE A 120 -10.02 9.33 6.23
C ILE A 120 -10.65 8.27 5.31
N ASN A 121 -11.52 7.41 5.84
CA ASN A 121 -12.24 6.41 5.05
C ASN A 121 -13.12 7.05 3.97
N GLN A 122 -13.76 8.17 4.26
CA GLN A 122 -14.60 8.87 3.25
C GLN A 122 -13.73 9.35 2.07
N LYS A 123 -12.55 9.89 2.35
CA LYS A 123 -11.60 10.32 1.31
C LYS A 123 -11.05 9.14 0.51
N GLU A 124 -10.79 8.01 1.15
CA GLU A 124 -10.34 6.79 0.49
C GLU A 124 -11.44 6.22 -0.42
N ARG A 125 -12.69 6.19 0.04
CA ARG A 125 -13.85 5.83 -0.78
C ARG A 125 -13.93 6.70 -2.02
N GLU A 126 -13.94 8.02 -1.86
CA GLU A 126 -14.00 8.96 -2.97
C GLU A 126 -12.85 8.77 -3.97
N PHE A 127 -11.64 8.51 -3.48
CA PHE A 127 -10.49 8.22 -4.32
C PHE A 127 -10.68 6.96 -5.15
N ILE A 128 -11.14 5.86 -4.55
CA ILE A 128 -11.36 4.58 -5.23
C ILE A 128 -12.49 4.72 -6.26
N GLU A 129 -13.62 5.33 -5.88
CA GLU A 129 -14.77 5.53 -6.75
C GLU A 129 -14.47 6.47 -7.94
N ASN A 130 -13.66 7.51 -7.72
CA ASN A 130 -13.16 8.38 -8.81
C ASN A 130 -12.25 7.65 -9.81
N ASN A 131 -11.71 6.50 -9.44
CA ASN A 131 -10.94 5.62 -10.34
C ASN A 131 -11.79 4.53 -11.02
N GLY A 132 -13.13 4.59 -10.87
CA GLY A 132 -14.08 3.73 -11.56
C GLY A 132 -14.35 2.38 -10.88
N ILE A 133 -14.06 2.24 -9.59
CA ILE A 133 -14.29 1.04 -8.79
C ILE A 133 -15.31 1.38 -7.70
N GLU A 134 -16.43 0.66 -7.66
CA GLU A 134 -17.48 0.88 -6.65
C GLU A 134 -17.06 0.31 -5.29
N VAL A 135 -17.17 1.13 -4.22
CA VAL A 135 -16.91 0.70 -2.86
C VAL A 135 -18.21 0.27 -2.19
N LEU A 136 -18.49 -1.03 -2.17
CA LEU A 136 -19.71 -1.59 -1.55
C LEU A 136 -19.78 -1.26 -0.07
N LYS A 137 -18.68 -1.53 0.64
CA LYS A 137 -18.53 -1.27 2.07
C LYS A 137 -17.13 -0.77 2.38
N ILE A 138 -17.03 0.19 3.30
CA ILE A 138 -15.76 0.59 3.91
C ILE A 138 -15.94 0.69 5.42
N LYS A 139 -15.00 0.13 6.17
CA LYS A 139 -15.02 0.20 7.63
C LYS A 139 -13.61 0.36 8.17
N GLY A 140 -13.47 1.28 9.13
CA GLY A 140 -12.22 1.56 9.83
C GLY A 140 -12.26 1.17 11.29
N MET A 141 -11.08 0.96 11.88
CA MET A 141 -10.89 0.68 13.30
C MET A 141 -10.85 1.95 14.15
N GLY A 142 -10.89 3.15 13.53
CA GLY A 142 -10.93 4.45 14.21
C GLY A 142 -9.61 4.87 14.87
N ILE A 143 -8.47 4.36 14.41
CA ILE A 143 -7.17 4.59 15.02
C ILE A 143 -6.48 5.79 14.35
N VAL A 144 -6.11 6.77 15.15
CA VAL A 144 -5.36 7.98 14.72
C VAL A 144 -3.85 7.79 14.90
N ASP A 145 -3.41 7.20 16.01
CA ASP A 145 -2.00 6.99 16.34
C ASP A 145 -1.40 5.91 15.44
N ASN A 146 -0.45 6.30 14.56
CA ASN A 146 0.14 5.39 13.59
C ASN A 146 0.98 4.28 14.26
N THR A 147 1.57 4.53 15.43
CA THR A 147 2.31 3.48 16.15
C THR A 147 1.39 2.41 16.71
N LYS A 148 0.14 2.76 17.04
CA LYS A 148 -0.87 1.78 17.45
C LYS A 148 -1.31 0.90 16.28
N ILE A 149 -1.40 1.48 15.07
CA ILE A 149 -1.68 0.70 13.85
C ILE A 149 -0.60 -0.37 13.63
N GLY A 150 0.68 -0.01 13.72
CA GLY A 150 1.78 -0.96 13.55
C GLY A 150 1.87 -2.07 14.62
N LYS A 151 1.14 -1.93 15.73
CA LYS A 151 1.03 -2.94 16.79
C LYS A 151 -0.14 -3.89 16.62
N LEU A 152 -1.06 -3.62 15.68
CA LEU A 152 -2.17 -4.53 15.42
C LEU A 152 -1.65 -5.87 14.92
N GLU A 153 -2.28 -6.93 15.39
CA GLU A 153 -2.03 -8.26 14.84
C GLU A 153 -2.80 -8.44 13.52
N SER A 154 -2.23 -9.16 12.58
CA SER A 154 -2.83 -9.37 11.25
C SER A 154 -4.24 -9.98 11.30
N HIS A 155 -4.51 -10.81 12.32
CA HIS A 155 -5.82 -11.46 12.52
C HIS A 155 -6.97 -10.46 12.80
N GLU A 156 -6.68 -9.23 13.24
CA GLU A 156 -7.72 -8.21 13.44
C GLU A 156 -8.25 -7.71 12.10
N ALA A 157 -7.36 -7.50 11.13
CA ALA A 157 -7.74 -7.19 9.76
C ALA A 157 -8.45 -8.38 9.08
N TYR A 158 -7.97 -9.60 9.33
CA TYR A 158 -8.59 -10.84 8.85
C TYR A 158 -10.07 -10.94 9.26
N LYS A 159 -10.34 -10.89 10.56
CA LYS A 159 -11.71 -10.99 11.11
C LYS A 159 -12.62 -9.88 10.58
N MET A 160 -12.06 -8.70 10.40
CA MET A 160 -12.84 -7.58 9.88
C MET A 160 -13.18 -7.78 8.40
N ALA A 161 -12.25 -8.28 7.59
CA ALA A 161 -12.46 -8.63 6.19
C ALA A 161 -13.53 -9.73 6.05
N GLU A 162 -13.40 -10.81 6.81
CA GLU A 162 -14.37 -11.92 6.86
C GLU A 162 -15.77 -11.42 7.23
N ALA A 163 -15.90 -10.64 8.31
CA ALA A 163 -17.19 -10.11 8.78
C ALA A 163 -17.84 -9.12 7.80
N MET A 164 -17.08 -8.49 6.93
CA MET A 164 -17.59 -7.53 5.94
C MET A 164 -17.90 -8.15 4.59
N TYR A 165 -17.34 -9.31 4.31
CA TYR A 165 -17.44 -9.97 3.00
C TYR A 165 -18.88 -10.19 2.56
N THR A 166 -19.12 -10.04 1.25
CA THR A 166 -20.35 -10.41 0.54
C THR A 166 -19.97 -10.92 -0.84
N GLU A 167 -20.76 -11.86 -1.38
CA GLU A 167 -20.55 -12.45 -2.70
C GLU A 167 -20.63 -11.44 -3.86
N GLU A 168 -21.13 -10.25 -3.61
CA GLU A 168 -21.20 -9.16 -4.60
C GLU A 168 -19.83 -8.48 -4.80
N ALA A 169 -18.86 -8.69 -3.91
CA ALA A 169 -17.55 -8.08 -3.99
C ALA A 169 -16.59 -8.92 -4.83
N ASP A 170 -15.96 -8.28 -5.82
CA ASP A 170 -14.93 -8.90 -6.67
C ASP A 170 -13.59 -9.00 -5.92
N ALA A 171 -13.38 -8.09 -4.97
CA ALA A 171 -12.16 -8.06 -4.16
C ALA A 171 -12.39 -7.46 -2.76
N ILE A 172 -11.47 -7.80 -1.85
CA ILE A 172 -11.29 -7.12 -0.57
C ILE A 172 -9.98 -6.35 -0.62
N PHE A 173 -10.04 -5.04 -0.33
CA PHE A 173 -8.85 -4.22 -0.15
C PHE A 173 -8.59 -3.96 1.34
N ILE A 174 -7.41 -4.38 1.83
CA ILE A 174 -6.96 -4.09 3.19
C ILE A 174 -5.95 -2.95 3.12
N SER A 175 -6.39 -1.79 3.54
CA SER A 175 -5.66 -0.53 3.42
C SER A 175 -4.72 -0.29 4.61
N CYS A 176 -3.66 0.43 4.37
CA CYS A 176 -2.60 0.93 5.25
C CYS A 176 -1.28 0.17 5.18
N THR A 177 -0.22 0.91 4.81
CA THR A 177 1.15 0.36 4.75
C THR A 177 1.74 0.01 6.12
N ASN A 178 1.15 0.51 7.22
CA ASN A 178 1.59 0.17 8.58
C ASN A 178 0.78 -0.98 9.22
N LEU A 179 -0.20 -1.55 8.52
CA LEU A 179 -0.96 -2.71 8.96
C LEU A 179 -0.31 -3.99 8.42
N ARG A 180 -0.04 -4.97 9.28
CA ARG A 180 0.52 -6.26 8.87
C ARG A 180 -0.51 -7.08 8.10
N THR A 181 -0.15 -7.52 6.90
CA THR A 181 -1.11 -8.16 6.00
C THR A 181 -0.58 -9.38 5.25
N PHE A 182 0.71 -9.51 5.01
CA PHE A 182 1.27 -10.59 4.18
C PHE A 182 0.90 -12.00 4.67
N GLU A 183 0.75 -12.16 5.97
CA GLU A 183 0.48 -13.44 6.61
C GLU A 183 -0.95 -13.95 6.37
N ILE A 184 -1.89 -13.08 5.97
CA ILE A 184 -3.33 -13.38 5.89
C ILE A 184 -3.87 -13.43 4.46
N ILE A 185 -3.13 -12.94 3.46
CA ILE A 185 -3.62 -12.79 2.08
C ILE A 185 -4.09 -14.13 1.52
N GLU A 186 -3.19 -15.12 1.49
CA GLU A 186 -3.49 -16.44 0.89
C GLU A 186 -4.65 -17.15 1.60
N SER A 187 -4.73 -17.04 2.93
CA SER A 187 -5.80 -17.65 3.72
C SER A 187 -7.15 -17.00 3.44
N LEU A 188 -7.21 -15.67 3.36
CA LEU A 188 -8.44 -14.94 3.02
C LEU A 188 -8.90 -15.25 1.60
N GLU A 189 -8.01 -15.23 0.61
CA GLU A 189 -8.36 -15.59 -0.78
C GLU A 189 -8.92 -16.99 -0.89
N LYS A 190 -8.34 -17.94 -0.15
CA LYS A 190 -8.78 -19.33 -0.15
C LYS A 190 -10.11 -19.53 0.56
N GLU A 191 -10.33 -18.85 1.68
CA GLU A 191 -11.53 -19.03 2.50
C GLU A 191 -12.74 -18.34 1.88
N LEU A 192 -12.54 -17.12 1.34
CA LEU A 192 -13.63 -16.32 0.81
C LEU A 192 -13.81 -16.45 -0.71
N GLU A 193 -12.95 -17.22 -1.37
CA GLU A 193 -12.93 -17.44 -2.83
C GLU A 193 -12.95 -16.13 -3.64
N THR A 194 -12.37 -15.06 -3.09
CA THR A 194 -12.30 -13.70 -3.67
C THR A 194 -10.88 -13.19 -3.74
N HIS A 195 -10.63 -12.15 -4.52
CA HIS A 195 -9.32 -11.50 -4.57
C HIS A 195 -9.06 -10.68 -3.30
N VAL A 196 -7.81 -10.71 -2.82
CA VAL A 196 -7.37 -9.87 -1.69
C VAL A 196 -6.21 -8.99 -2.15
N VAL A 197 -6.41 -7.68 -2.06
CA VAL A 197 -5.39 -6.67 -2.33
C VAL A 197 -5.01 -6.00 -1.02
N THR A 198 -3.71 -5.81 -0.78
CA THR A 198 -3.23 -5.05 0.37
C THR A 198 -2.28 -3.94 -0.08
N SER A 199 -2.17 -2.88 0.72
CA SER A 199 -1.32 -1.73 0.38
C SER A 199 0.13 -2.12 0.08
N ASN A 200 0.72 -2.96 0.92
CA ASN A 200 2.13 -3.37 0.78
C ASN A 200 2.33 -4.36 -0.37
N GLN A 201 1.40 -5.31 -0.56
CA GLN A 201 1.42 -6.27 -1.66
C GLN A 201 1.29 -5.56 -3.02
N ALA A 202 0.32 -4.66 -3.18
CA ALA A 202 0.11 -3.90 -4.41
C ALA A 202 1.32 -3.03 -4.75
N SER A 203 1.91 -2.35 -3.74
CA SER A 203 3.13 -1.54 -3.92
C SER A 203 4.30 -2.38 -4.40
N LEU A 204 4.52 -3.55 -3.81
CA LEU A 204 5.56 -4.49 -4.22
C LEU A 204 5.32 -4.98 -5.65
N TRP A 205 4.10 -5.47 -5.93
CA TRP A 205 3.73 -5.96 -7.25
C TRP A 205 4.01 -4.93 -8.34
N LEU A 206 3.51 -3.71 -8.19
CA LEU A 206 3.68 -2.69 -9.23
C LEU A 206 5.15 -2.28 -9.38
N ALA A 207 5.92 -2.20 -8.28
CA ALA A 207 7.34 -1.90 -8.35
C ALA A 207 8.11 -2.95 -9.16
N LEU A 208 7.85 -4.24 -8.90
CA LEU A 208 8.48 -5.33 -9.64
C LEU A 208 8.12 -5.29 -11.13
N ARG A 209 6.83 -5.08 -11.46
CA ARG A 209 6.37 -5.00 -12.87
C ARG A 209 6.97 -3.79 -13.59
N LYS A 210 7.12 -2.64 -12.94
CA LYS A 210 7.78 -1.45 -13.52
C LYS A 210 9.28 -1.64 -13.74
N LEU A 211 9.93 -2.48 -12.95
CA LEU A 211 11.33 -2.88 -13.15
C LEU A 211 11.49 -4.02 -14.17
N GLY A 212 10.41 -4.50 -14.78
CA GLY A 212 10.44 -5.61 -15.72
C GLY A 212 10.63 -6.99 -15.09
N ILE A 213 10.39 -7.09 -13.77
CA ILE A 213 10.57 -8.32 -13.00
C ILE A 213 9.25 -9.05 -12.90
N GLY A 214 9.14 -10.19 -13.60
CA GLY A 214 7.96 -11.05 -13.61
C GLY A 214 7.97 -12.18 -12.58
N GLU A 215 8.87 -12.14 -11.60
CA GLU A 215 9.00 -13.19 -10.60
C GLU A 215 7.72 -13.35 -9.78
N LYS A 216 7.32 -14.60 -9.58
CA LYS A 216 6.14 -14.97 -8.79
C LYS A 216 6.54 -15.14 -7.33
N ILE A 217 5.83 -14.48 -6.44
CA ILE A 217 6.08 -14.56 -5.00
C ILE A 217 4.96 -15.36 -4.34
N PRO A 218 5.23 -16.60 -3.89
CA PRO A 218 4.21 -17.45 -3.28
C PRO A 218 3.72 -16.86 -1.95
N LYS A 219 2.50 -17.25 -1.56
CA LYS A 219 1.80 -16.84 -0.33
C LYS A 219 1.36 -15.37 -0.26
N LEU A 220 1.63 -14.60 -1.30
CA LEU A 220 1.17 -13.22 -1.40
C LEU A 220 -0.03 -13.06 -2.36
N GLY A 221 -0.91 -14.07 -2.42
CA GLY A 221 -2.14 -14.04 -3.17
C GLY A 221 -1.97 -14.10 -4.70
N LYS A 222 -3.09 -14.10 -5.40
CA LYS A 222 -3.14 -14.22 -6.85
C LYS A 222 -2.42 -13.08 -7.57
N LEU A 223 -2.46 -11.87 -7.02
CA LEU A 223 -1.79 -10.70 -7.59
C LEU A 223 -0.28 -10.93 -7.84
N LEU A 224 0.43 -11.58 -6.92
CA LEU A 224 1.87 -11.85 -7.04
C LEU A 224 2.20 -13.27 -7.57
N THR A 225 1.20 -14.11 -7.75
CA THR A 225 1.40 -15.47 -8.29
C THR A 225 0.92 -15.63 -9.71
N GLU A 226 0.00 -14.80 -10.19
CA GLU A 226 -0.62 -14.96 -11.51
C GLU A 226 -0.36 -13.76 -12.44
N TYR A 227 -0.24 -12.54 -11.89
CA TYR A 227 -0.10 -11.27 -12.60
C TYR A 227 1.28 -10.62 -12.34
#